data_f66d16bd8363fd698329da5dd3e30800
#
_entry.id   f66d16bd8363fd698329da5dd3e30800
#
_cell.length_a   1.000
_cell.length_b   1.000
_cell.length_c   1.000
_cell.angle_alpha   90.00
_cell.angle_beta   90.00
_cell.angle_gamma   90.00
#
_symmetry.space_group_name_H-M   'P 1'
#
loop_
_entity.id
_entity.type
_entity.pdbx_description
1 polymer ?
#
loop_
_entity_poly.entity_id
_entity_poly.type
_entity_poly.pdbx_seq_one_letter_code
_entity_poly.pdbx_strand_id
1 'polypeptide(L)' 'MYYGKVTKELKDLYKEYKSKWNCNPDEYEDAEYGADEYKDFVADIKRSLEEGVELPDLYPHDDEF' A
#
# COMPACT_ATOMS: atom_id res chain seq x y z
N MET A 1 -3.73 -5.68 -5.05
CA MET A 1 -2.88 -6.89 -5.02
C MET A 1 -1.52 -6.58 -5.61
N TYR A 2 -0.49 -7.18 -5.08
CA TYR A 2 0.88 -6.92 -5.51
C TYR A 2 1.48 -8.20 -6.06
N TYR A 3 2.08 -8.13 -7.23
CA TYR A 3 2.58 -9.32 -7.93
C TYR A 3 4.11 -9.46 -7.90
N GLY A 4 4.81 -8.61 -7.19
CA GLY A 4 6.26 -8.64 -7.13
C GLY A 4 6.77 -9.41 -5.91
N LYS A 5 8.07 -9.28 -5.66
CA LYS A 5 8.70 -9.95 -4.53
C LYS A 5 8.42 -9.22 -3.23
N VAL A 6 8.29 -10.00 -2.16
CA VAL A 6 8.09 -9.42 -0.83
C VAL A 6 9.45 -9.41 -0.14
N THR A 7 10.03 -8.24 0.04
CA THR A 7 11.30 -8.09 0.73
C THR A 7 11.07 -7.97 2.23
N LYS A 8 12.17 -7.95 2.99
CA LYS A 8 12.05 -7.77 4.43
C LYS A 8 11.43 -6.42 4.76
N GLU A 9 11.81 -5.39 4.03
CA GLU A 9 11.23 -4.07 4.22
C GLU A 9 9.72 -4.10 4.00
N LEU A 10 9.30 -4.79 2.95
CA LEU A 10 7.89 -4.89 2.64
C LEU A 10 7.14 -5.68 3.70
N LYS A 11 7.76 -6.73 4.23
CA LYS A 11 7.14 -7.50 5.31
C LYS A 11 6.93 -6.66 6.55
N ASP A 12 7.91 -5.82 6.88
CA ASP A 12 7.79 -4.94 8.03
C ASP A 12 6.66 -3.94 7.83
N LEU A 13 6.53 -3.41 6.61
CA LEU A 13 5.44 -2.51 6.28
C LEU A 13 4.08 -3.21 6.36
N TYR A 14 4.03 -4.46 5.94
CA TYR A 14 2.81 -5.24 6.05
C TYR A 14 2.38 -5.38 7.52
N LYS A 15 3.33 -5.67 8.39
CA LYS A 15 3.03 -5.82 9.81
C LYS A 15 2.49 -4.52 10.38
N GLU A 16 3.12 -3.43 10.05
CA GLU A 16 2.72 -2.13 10.54
C GLU A 16 1.33 -1.78 10.03
N TYR A 17 1.09 -2.02 8.75
CA TYR A 17 -0.19 -1.74 8.14
C TYR A 17 -1.30 -2.59 8.78
N LYS A 18 -1.05 -3.87 8.93
CA LYS A 18 -2.02 -4.77 9.53
C LYS A 18 -2.33 -4.39 10.98
N SER A 19 -1.31 -3.93 11.69
CA SER A 19 -1.50 -3.50 13.06
C SER A 19 -2.43 -2.28 13.14
N LYS A 20 -2.40 -1.44 12.12
CA LYS A 20 -3.20 -0.23 12.12
C LYS A 20 -4.61 -0.45 11.60
N TRP A 21 -4.76 -1.23 10.54
CA TRP A 21 -6.07 -1.41 9.91
C TRP A 21 -6.56 -2.85 9.91
N ASN A 22 -5.82 -3.76 10.51
CA ASN A 22 -6.21 -5.16 10.65
C ASN A 22 -6.41 -5.85 9.30
N CYS A 23 -5.69 -5.41 8.29
CA CYS A 23 -5.68 -6.06 6.98
C CYS A 23 -4.35 -5.78 6.30
N ASN A 24 -3.99 -6.62 5.33
CA ASN A 24 -2.74 -6.42 4.60
C ASN A 24 -2.93 -5.43 3.47
N PRO A 25 -1.88 -4.67 3.11
CA PRO A 25 -2.01 -3.67 2.06
C PRO A 25 -2.23 -4.26 0.68
N ASP A 26 -1.96 -5.54 0.46
CA ASP A 26 -2.15 -6.16 -0.84
C ASP A 26 -3.51 -6.86 -0.98
N GLU A 27 -4.41 -6.67 -0.01
CA GLU A 27 -5.71 -7.33 -0.07
C GLU A 27 -6.75 -6.53 -0.85
N TYR A 28 -6.45 -5.33 -1.24
CA TYR A 28 -7.41 -4.49 -1.94
C TYR A 28 -7.48 -4.85 -3.41
N GLU A 29 -8.66 -5.13 -3.90
CA GLU A 29 -8.83 -5.49 -5.30
C GLU A 29 -8.60 -4.31 -6.23
N ASP A 30 -8.87 -3.11 -5.75
CA ASP A 30 -8.73 -1.91 -6.57
C ASP A 30 -7.30 -1.40 -6.61
N ALA A 31 -6.45 -1.88 -5.74
CA ALA A 31 -5.05 -1.43 -5.69
C ALA A 31 -4.17 -2.55 -6.21
N GLU A 32 -3.84 -2.49 -7.49
CA GLU A 32 -3.00 -3.50 -8.12
C GLU A 32 -1.65 -2.92 -8.48
N TYR A 33 -0.60 -3.64 -8.14
CA TYR A 33 0.77 -3.24 -8.42
C TYR A 33 1.49 -4.38 -9.11
N GLY A 34 2.07 -4.10 -10.27
CA GLY A 34 2.83 -5.10 -11.00
C GLY A 34 4.17 -5.39 -10.34
N ALA A 35 4.85 -6.43 -10.85
CA ALA A 35 6.12 -6.84 -10.28
C ALA A 35 7.18 -5.74 -10.37
N ASP A 36 7.06 -4.85 -11.33
CA ASP A 36 8.01 -3.75 -11.50
C ASP A 36 7.57 -2.47 -10.79
N GLU A 37 6.51 -2.53 -10.02
CA GLU A 37 6.02 -1.36 -9.30
C GLU A 37 6.30 -1.45 -7.81
N TYR A 38 7.35 -2.15 -7.45
CA TYR A 38 7.73 -2.35 -6.06
C TYR A 38 7.92 -1.00 -5.34
N LYS A 39 8.63 -0.07 -5.97
CA LYS A 39 8.90 1.21 -5.35
C LYS A 39 7.63 1.99 -5.11
N ASP A 40 6.70 1.95 -6.05
CA ASP A 40 5.43 2.64 -5.92
C ASP A 40 4.61 2.03 -4.79
N PHE A 41 4.60 0.70 -4.72
CA PHE A 41 3.85 0.00 -3.68
C PHE A 41 4.37 0.36 -2.29
N VAL A 42 5.70 0.30 -2.13
CA VAL A 42 6.33 0.63 -0.85
C VAL A 42 6.06 2.08 -0.48
N ALA A 43 6.21 2.98 -1.44
CA ALA A 43 5.98 4.40 -1.18
C ALA A 43 4.54 4.66 -0.76
N ASP A 44 3.60 4.01 -1.42
CA ASP A 44 2.19 4.20 -1.10
C ASP A 44 1.84 3.65 0.28
N ILE A 45 2.43 2.50 0.66
CA ILE A 45 2.20 1.97 2.00
C ILE A 45 2.74 2.94 3.05
N LYS A 46 3.94 3.44 2.84
CA LYS A 46 4.53 4.39 3.78
C LYS A 46 3.69 5.64 3.89
N ARG A 47 3.20 6.13 2.78
CA ARG A 47 2.37 7.32 2.77
C ARG A 47 1.05 7.06 3.47
N SER A 48 0.48 5.90 3.23
CA SER A 48 -0.76 5.49 3.88
C SER A 48 -0.61 5.51 5.40
N LEU A 49 0.48 4.93 5.88
CA LEU A 49 0.75 4.90 7.32
C LEU A 49 0.98 6.30 7.88
N GLU A 50 1.66 7.14 7.11
CA GLU A 50 1.98 8.49 7.54
C GLU A 50 0.74 9.36 7.61
N GLU A 51 -0.13 9.24 6.62
CA GLU A 51 -1.33 10.05 6.56
C GLU A 51 -2.48 9.47 7.38
N GLY A 52 -2.37 8.23 7.80
CA GLY A 52 -3.40 7.61 8.60
C GLY A 52 -4.63 7.22 7.80
N VAL A 53 -4.47 6.90 6.52
CA VAL A 53 -5.57 6.47 5.66
C VAL A 53 -5.19 5.17 4.97
N GLU A 54 -6.18 4.38 4.59
CA GLU A 54 -5.93 3.14 3.87
C GLU A 54 -5.52 3.40 2.44
N LEU A 55 -4.86 2.40 1.83
CA LEU A 55 -4.36 2.56 0.47
C LEU A 55 -5.40 3.08 -0.52
N PRO A 56 -6.61 2.53 -0.57
CA PRO A 56 -7.59 3.02 -1.53
C PRO A 56 -7.92 4.50 -1.33
N ASP A 57 -7.79 4.99 -0.12
CA ASP A 57 -8.13 6.37 0.18
C ASP A 57 -7.03 7.34 -0.20
N LEU A 58 -5.88 6.84 -0.64
CA LEU A 58 -4.81 7.71 -1.09
C LEU A 58 -5.07 8.31 -2.46
N TYR A 59 -5.96 7.66 -3.24
CA TYR A 59 -6.08 8.01 -4.64
C TYR A 59 -7.28 8.81 -5.01
N PRO A 60 -8.08 9.28 -4.15
CA PRO A 60 -9.28 9.96 -4.62
C PRO A 60 -8.93 11.30 -5.14
N HIS A 61 -8.07 11.62 -5.31
CA HIS A 61 -7.91 12.89 -5.56
C HIS A 61 -7.58 13.32 -6.84
N ASP A 62 -7.75 13.23 -7.17
CA ASP A 62 -7.56 13.86 -8.00
C ASP A 62 -8.21 14.72 -8.52
N ASP A 63 -8.46 14.81 -8.55
CA ASP A 63 -8.99 15.53 -8.92
C ASP A 63 -9.18 16.62 -8.95
N GLU A 64 -9.01 16.87 -9.03
CA GLU A 64 -9.35 17.74 -9.04
C GLU A 64 -9.34 18.56 -9.49
N PHE A 65 -9.32 18.63 -9.89
CA PHE A 65 -9.47 19.42 -10.21
C PHE A 65 -9.53 19.89 -10.60
#